data_69ab0365424c496e2b2905f627a53101
#
_entry.id   69ab0365424c496e2b2905f627a53101
#
_cell.length_a   1.000
_cell.length_b   1.000
_cell.length_c   1.000
_cell.angle_alpha   90.00
_cell.angle_beta   90.00
_cell.angle_gamma   90.00
#
_symmetry.space_group_name_H-M   'P 1'
#
loop_
_entity.id
_entity.type
_entity.pdbx_description
1 polymer ?
#
loop_
_entity_poly.entity_id
_entity_poly.type
_entity_poly.pdbx_seq_one_letter_code
_entity_poly.pdbx_strand_id
1 'polypeptide(L)'
;MPTVIVHHNVKDVEHWLSSPKREELMSPLGIKNIRKFVDLENPSRTGLVLDVPDMDTMKRMMESPETAEAMEYDGVIPETVVILVERE
;
A
#
# COMPACT_ATOMS: atom_id res chain seq x y z
N MET A 1 -6.16 -7.04 -15.11
CA MET A 1 -5.70 -6.72 -13.75
C MET A 1 -5.32 -5.24 -13.69
N PRO A 2 -6.11 -4.42 -13.00
CA PRO A 2 -5.75 -3.00 -12.86
C PRO A 2 -4.43 -2.82 -12.10
N THR A 3 -3.66 -1.83 -12.51
CA THR A 3 -2.49 -1.39 -11.77
C THR A 3 -2.89 -0.20 -10.91
N VAL A 4 -2.51 -0.23 -9.66
CA VAL A 4 -2.87 0.78 -8.67
C VAL A 4 -1.62 1.36 -8.06
N ILE A 5 -1.62 2.67 -7.88
CA ILE A 5 -0.58 3.38 -7.13
C ILE A 5 -1.20 3.85 -5.81
N VAL A 6 -0.54 3.49 -4.71
CA VAL A 6 -0.94 3.99 -3.38
C VAL A 6 0.23 4.78 -2.84
N HIS A 7 0.02 6.06 -2.54
CA HIS A 7 1.10 6.82 -1.89
C HIS A 7 0.62 7.43 -0.58
N HIS A 8 1.56 7.61 0.32
CA HIS A 8 1.28 8.06 1.68
C HIS A 8 2.57 8.47 2.38
N ASN A 9 2.43 9.12 3.53
CA ASN A 9 3.56 9.40 4.40
C ASN A 9 3.65 8.32 5.47
N VAL A 10 4.87 8.07 5.95
CA VAL A 10 5.13 7.10 7.00
C VAL A 10 5.96 7.74 8.12
N LYS A 11 5.86 7.18 9.32
CA LYS A 11 6.59 7.67 10.50
C LYS A 11 8.04 7.24 10.49
N ASP A 12 8.32 6.03 9.98
CA ASP A 12 9.65 5.44 9.94
C ASP A 12 9.79 4.64 8.65
N VAL A 13 10.55 5.20 7.70
CA VAL A 13 10.69 4.58 6.38
C VAL A 13 11.41 3.24 6.43
N GLU A 14 12.41 3.09 7.28
CA GLU A 14 13.14 1.83 7.38
C GLU A 14 12.23 0.70 7.88
N HIS A 15 11.42 0.99 8.88
CA HIS A 15 10.44 0.04 9.40
C HIS A 15 9.41 -0.32 8.31
N TRP A 16 8.91 0.69 7.59
CA TRP A 16 7.94 0.47 6.51
C TRP A 16 8.52 -0.41 5.40
N LEU A 17 9.77 -0.16 5.00
CA LEU A 17 10.44 -0.94 3.95
C LEU A 17 10.64 -2.40 4.36
N SER A 18 10.93 -2.66 5.62
CA SER A 18 11.24 -4.01 6.11
C SER A 18 10.02 -4.80 6.56
N SER A 19 8.86 -4.18 6.66
CA SER A 19 7.65 -4.83 7.18
C SER A 19 7.15 -5.93 6.25
N PRO A 20 6.84 -7.13 6.78
CA PRO A 20 6.23 -8.21 5.99
C PRO A 20 4.71 -8.12 5.91
N LYS A 21 4.09 -7.22 6.66
CA LYS A 21 2.62 -7.16 6.79
C LYS A 21 1.91 -6.96 5.48
N ARG A 22 2.48 -6.13 4.63
CA ARG A 22 1.92 -5.81 3.31
C ARG A 22 1.73 -7.06 2.45
N GLU A 23 2.78 -7.86 2.35
CA GLU A 23 2.76 -9.08 1.56
C GLU A 23 1.87 -10.14 2.18
N GLU A 24 1.90 -10.27 3.51
CA GLU A 24 1.05 -11.20 4.23
C GLU A 24 -0.44 -10.89 4.00
N LEU A 25 -0.80 -9.62 3.92
CA LEU A 25 -2.16 -9.18 3.70
C LEU A 25 -2.58 -9.35 2.23
N MET A 26 -1.71 -8.96 1.31
CA MET A 26 -2.06 -8.82 -0.10
C MET A 26 -1.93 -10.10 -0.92
N SER A 27 -0.95 -10.96 -0.61
CA SER A 27 -0.74 -12.19 -1.37
C SER A 27 -1.96 -13.11 -1.42
N PRO A 28 -2.66 -13.36 -0.29
CA PRO A 28 -3.86 -14.21 -0.34
C PRO A 28 -5.00 -13.62 -1.16
N LEU A 29 -4.99 -12.32 -1.41
CA LEU A 29 -6.02 -11.63 -2.19
C LEU A 29 -5.71 -11.63 -3.69
N GLY A 30 -4.59 -12.23 -4.10
CA GLY A 30 -4.19 -12.27 -5.51
C GLY A 30 -3.52 -10.99 -6.00
N ILE A 31 -3.14 -10.12 -5.12
CA ILE A 31 -2.40 -8.89 -5.46
C ILE A 31 -0.94 -9.26 -5.73
N LYS A 32 -0.40 -8.76 -6.85
CA LYS A 32 0.91 -9.17 -7.37
C LYS A 32 1.75 -7.95 -7.74
N ASN A 33 3.04 -8.24 -7.98
CA ASN A 33 4.00 -7.24 -8.50
C ASN A 33 4.07 -5.99 -7.64
N ILE A 34 4.10 -6.18 -6.34
CA ILE A 34 4.15 -5.09 -5.36
C ILE A 34 5.55 -4.47 -5.41
N ARG A 35 5.63 -3.18 -5.74
CA ARG A 35 6.89 -2.45 -5.77
C ARG A 35 6.80 -1.26 -4.83
N LYS A 36 7.88 -1.03 -4.10
CA LYS A 36 7.98 0.02 -3.09
C LYS A 36 8.79 1.19 -3.63
N PHE A 37 8.36 2.40 -3.32
CA PHE A 37 9.01 3.62 -3.76
C PHE A 37 9.16 4.58 -2.58
N VAL A 38 10.25 5.31 -2.56
CA VAL A 38 10.55 6.32 -1.53
C VAL A 38 10.90 7.61 -2.24
N ASP A 39 10.37 8.73 -1.77
CA ASP A 39 10.68 10.04 -2.32
C ASP A 39 12.17 10.35 -2.13
N LEU A 40 12.84 10.75 -3.19
CA LEU A 40 14.28 11.02 -3.18
C LEU A 40 14.66 12.14 -2.20
N GLU A 41 13.81 13.15 -2.10
CA GLU A 41 14.09 14.34 -1.28
C GLU A 41 13.50 14.27 0.12
N ASN A 42 12.35 13.57 0.26
CA ASN A 42 11.64 13.45 1.53
C ASN A 42 11.29 12.00 1.78
N PRO A 43 12.16 11.24 2.46
CA PRO A 43 11.95 9.80 2.66
C PRO A 43 10.68 9.42 3.43
N SER A 44 10.04 10.37 4.11
CA SER A 44 8.74 10.11 4.75
C SER A 44 7.62 9.86 3.74
N ARG A 45 7.78 10.35 2.51
CA ARG A 45 6.83 10.10 1.43
C ARG A 45 7.18 8.80 0.75
N THR A 46 6.22 7.90 0.71
CA THR A 46 6.41 6.57 0.15
C THR A 46 5.26 6.20 -0.77
N GLY A 47 5.45 5.16 -1.55
CA GLY A 47 4.41 4.68 -2.43
C GLY A 47 4.59 3.23 -2.79
N LEU A 48 3.50 2.65 -3.25
CA LEU A 48 3.45 1.29 -3.76
C LEU A 48 2.82 1.29 -5.14
N VAL A 49 3.35 0.44 -6.01
CA VAL A 49 2.66 0.08 -7.25
C VAL A 49 2.33 -1.38 -7.15
N LEU A 50 1.09 -1.74 -7.45
CA LEU A 50 0.64 -3.12 -7.33
C LEU A 50 -0.41 -3.44 -8.38
N ASP A 51 -0.47 -4.72 -8.75
CA ASP A 51 -1.50 -5.23 -9.65
C ASP A 51 -2.55 -5.95 -8.82
N VAL A 52 -3.80 -5.54 -8.95
CA VAL A 52 -4.92 -6.13 -8.24
C VAL A 52 -5.79 -6.95 -9.18
N PRO A 53 -6.41 -8.05 -8.72
CA PRO A 53 -7.25 -8.87 -9.62
C PRO A 53 -8.49 -8.11 -10.10
N ASP A 54 -9.07 -7.28 -9.25
CA ASP A 54 -10.20 -6.42 -9.61
C ASP A 54 -10.35 -5.32 -8.55
N MET A 55 -11.15 -4.31 -8.87
CA MET A 55 -11.33 -3.16 -7.97
C MET A 55 -12.20 -3.48 -6.75
N ASP A 56 -13.07 -4.48 -6.84
CA ASP A 56 -13.85 -4.90 -5.68
C ASP A 56 -12.95 -5.49 -4.60
N THR A 57 -11.94 -6.26 -4.99
CA THR A 57 -10.93 -6.77 -4.06
C THR A 57 -10.19 -5.62 -3.37
N MET A 58 -9.80 -4.61 -4.14
CA MET A 58 -9.11 -3.43 -3.60
C MET A 58 -9.98 -2.70 -2.58
N LYS A 59 -11.25 -2.46 -2.92
CA LYS A 59 -12.19 -1.79 -2.02
C LYS A 59 -12.38 -2.56 -0.72
N ARG A 60 -12.59 -3.87 -0.82
CA ARG A 60 -12.77 -4.74 0.37
C ARG A 60 -11.53 -4.72 1.24
N MET A 61 -10.34 -4.77 0.61
CA MET A 61 -9.09 -4.70 1.35
C MET A 61 -8.98 -3.38 2.12
N MET A 62 -9.28 -2.26 1.47
CA MET A 62 -9.16 -0.95 2.12
C MET A 62 -10.16 -0.73 3.26
N GLU A 63 -11.27 -1.46 3.25
CA GLU A 63 -12.27 -1.41 4.31
C GLU A 63 -12.03 -2.42 5.43
N SER A 64 -11.09 -3.33 5.25
CA SER A 64 -10.83 -4.44 6.16
C SER A 64 -10.11 -3.99 7.43
N PRO A 65 -10.50 -4.52 8.61
CA PRO A 65 -9.77 -4.24 9.85
C PRO A 65 -8.32 -4.71 9.81
N GLU A 66 -8.04 -5.78 9.10
CA GLU A 66 -6.68 -6.30 8.95
C GLU A 66 -5.78 -5.30 8.22
N THR A 67 -6.34 -4.61 7.23
CA THR A 67 -5.60 -3.56 6.51
C THR A 67 -5.30 -2.39 7.44
N ALA A 68 -6.28 -1.97 8.24
CA ALA A 68 -6.07 -0.89 9.20
C ALA A 68 -4.97 -1.24 10.20
N GLU A 69 -4.97 -2.48 10.70
CA GLU A 69 -3.93 -2.95 11.60
C GLU A 69 -2.56 -2.99 10.95
N ALA A 70 -2.49 -3.45 9.70
CA ALA A 70 -1.23 -3.51 8.96
C ALA A 70 -0.67 -2.11 8.72
N MET A 71 -1.52 -1.16 8.36
CA MET A 71 -1.11 0.23 8.15
C MET A 71 -0.60 0.87 9.44
N GLU A 72 -1.27 0.61 10.54
CA GLU A 72 -0.83 1.10 11.86
C GLU A 72 0.53 0.51 12.24
N TYR A 73 0.70 -0.78 12.05
CA TYR A 73 1.98 -1.45 12.31
C TYR A 73 3.09 -0.83 11.47
N ASP A 74 2.82 -0.57 10.20
CA ASP A 74 3.81 -0.03 9.26
C ASP A 74 4.08 1.47 9.46
N GLY A 75 3.32 2.13 10.32
CA GLY A 75 3.49 3.55 10.59
C GLY A 75 2.97 4.45 9.49
N VAL A 76 2.03 3.97 8.68
CA VAL A 76 1.37 4.78 7.65
C VAL A 76 0.48 5.82 8.31
N ILE A 77 0.56 7.06 7.83
CA ILE A 77 -0.28 8.15 8.33
C ILE A 77 -1.56 8.17 7.52
N PRO A 78 -2.71 7.74 8.09
CA PRO A 78 -3.92 7.45 7.30
C PRO A 78 -4.46 8.61 6.47
N GLU A 79 -4.40 9.81 6.99
CA GLU A 79 -4.93 11.00 6.30
C GLU A 79 -4.11 11.41 5.08
N THR A 80 -2.93 10.80 4.88
CA THR A 80 -2.07 11.07 3.73
C THR A 80 -2.24 10.06 2.60
N VAL A 81 -3.03 9.01 2.80
CA VAL A 81 -3.20 7.94 1.81
C VAL A 81 -3.96 8.45 0.60
N VAL A 82 -3.35 8.27 -0.58
CA VAL A 82 -3.99 8.57 -1.87
C VAL A 82 -3.87 7.33 -2.75
N ILE A 83 -4.96 6.95 -3.38
CA ILE A 83 -5.02 5.79 -4.25
C ILE A 83 -5.34 6.24 -5.66
N LEU A 84 -4.46 5.90 -6.59
CA LEU A 84 -4.64 6.20 -8.01
C LEU A 84 -4.80 4.89 -8.77
N VAL A 85 -5.83 4.82 -9.60
CA VAL A 85 -6.13 3.63 -10.40
C VAL A 85 -5.78 3.92 -11.85
N GLU A 86 -5.10 2.96 -12.49
CA GLU A 86 -4.76 3.09 -13.90
C GLU A 86 -6.02 3.31 -14.75
N ARG A 87 -5.95 4.28 -15.68
CA ARG A 87 -7.03 4.59 -16.61
C ARG A 87 -6.48 4.63 -18.03
N GLU A 88 -7.32 4.26 -18.97
CA GLU A 88 -6.99 4.33 -20.38
C GLU A 88 -7.36 5.68 -20.98
#